data_ced5eb42f43a7425b9060427c1fed039
#
_entry.id   ced5eb42f43a7425b9060427c1fed039
#
_cell.length_a   1.000
_cell.length_b   1.000
_cell.length_c   1.000
_cell.angle_alpha   90.00
_cell.angle_beta   90.00
_cell.angle_gamma   90.00
#
_symmetry.space_group_name_H-M   'P 1'
#
loop_
_entity.id
_entity.type
_entity.pdbx_description
1 polymer ?
#
loop_
_entity_poly.entity_id
_entity_poly.type
_entity_poly.pdbx_seq_one_letter_code
_entity_poly.pdbx_strand_id
1 'polypeptide(L)'
;MTKVLIKRIDPSVPMPSYAKGGDAGADLATRIDFTIKPGERMSVPTGISIALPNGFVALVHPRSGLAIKHGISMVNTPGTVDAGFRGELQVILINHDLTESVSFKKGDRIAQLVIQRVERAEFIEVSDLPGSERSTGGFGSTGS
;
A
#
# COMPACT_ATOMS: atom_id res chain seq x y z
N MET A 1 20.23 1.07 -7.36
CA MET A 1 18.84 1.50 -7.00
C MET A 1 17.92 1.35 -8.20
N THR A 2 16.68 0.92 -7.95
CA THR A 2 15.67 0.82 -9.01
C THR A 2 15.14 2.21 -9.36
N LYS A 3 15.09 2.54 -10.65
CA LYS A 3 14.53 3.82 -11.12
C LYS A 3 13.03 3.65 -11.37
N VAL A 4 12.22 4.49 -10.71
CA VAL A 4 10.77 4.60 -10.91
C VAL A 4 10.49 5.98 -11.50
N LEU A 5 9.84 6.02 -12.65
CA LEU A 5 9.45 7.29 -13.25
C LEU A 5 8.17 7.80 -12.57
N ILE A 6 8.11 9.09 -12.29
CA ILE A 6 6.97 9.73 -11.63
C ILE A 6 6.48 10.88 -12.49
N LYS A 7 5.17 10.92 -12.72
CA LYS A 7 4.46 12.08 -13.23
C LYS A 7 3.72 12.75 -12.08
N ARG A 8 3.99 14.01 -11.83
CA ARG A 8 3.25 14.81 -10.83
C ARG A 8 2.01 15.39 -11.48
N ILE A 9 0.84 14.90 -11.08
CA ILE A 9 -0.47 15.43 -11.48
C ILE A 9 -0.73 16.74 -10.75
N ASP A 10 -0.36 16.79 -9.47
CA ASP A 10 -0.40 17.99 -8.63
C ASP A 10 1.01 18.34 -8.15
N PRO A 11 1.70 19.31 -8.79
CA PRO A 11 3.05 19.71 -8.41
C PRO A 11 3.18 20.31 -6.99
N SER A 12 2.07 20.69 -6.36
CA SER A 12 2.07 21.22 -4.99
C SER A 12 2.14 20.15 -3.91
N VAL A 13 1.93 18.86 -4.26
CA VAL A 13 2.09 17.73 -3.35
C VAL A 13 3.55 17.26 -3.36
N PRO A 14 4.14 16.93 -2.21
CA PRO A 14 5.51 16.39 -2.19
C PRO A 14 5.61 15.06 -2.92
N MET A 15 6.75 14.81 -3.55
CA MET A 15 7.07 13.51 -4.11
C MET A 15 7.25 12.47 -2.98
N PRO A 16 7.00 11.19 -3.26
CA PRO A 16 7.33 10.13 -2.32
C PRO A 16 8.79 10.22 -1.89
N SER A 17 9.04 10.12 -0.60
CA SER A 17 10.39 10.21 -0.05
C SER A 17 10.57 9.27 1.12
N TYR A 18 11.79 8.75 1.26
CA TYR A 18 12.20 8.00 2.45
C TYR A 18 12.60 8.99 3.54
N ALA A 19 12.02 8.84 4.73
CA ALA A 19 12.30 9.74 5.85
C ALA A 19 13.72 9.57 6.40
N LYS A 20 14.22 8.33 6.38
CA LYS A 20 15.56 7.97 6.87
C LYS A 20 16.23 6.97 5.95
N GLY A 21 17.57 6.93 6.00
CA GLY A 21 18.33 5.86 5.36
C GLY A 21 17.94 4.49 5.93
N GLY A 22 17.64 3.53 5.04
CA GLY A 22 17.21 2.19 5.43
C GLY A 22 15.68 2.00 5.53
N ASP A 23 14.89 3.07 5.42
CA ASP A 23 13.44 2.93 5.36
C ASP A 23 13.02 2.12 4.12
N ALA A 24 12.09 1.18 4.31
CA ALA A 24 11.54 0.36 3.22
C ALA A 24 10.41 1.07 2.47
N GLY A 25 9.66 1.93 3.14
CA GLY A 25 8.52 2.65 2.60
C GLY A 25 8.81 4.13 2.34
N ALA A 26 8.49 4.61 1.16
CA ALA A 26 8.48 6.02 0.83
C ALA A 26 7.12 6.62 1.17
N ASP A 27 7.09 7.72 1.91
CA ASP A 27 5.83 8.35 2.32
C ASP A 27 5.02 8.86 1.11
N LEU A 28 3.71 8.59 1.13
CA LEU A 28 2.71 9.11 0.21
C LEU A 28 1.83 10.14 0.91
N ALA A 29 1.65 11.30 0.28
CA ALA A 29 0.82 12.38 0.80
C ALA A 29 -0.54 12.46 0.07
N THR A 30 -1.55 13.01 0.75
CA THR A 30 -2.81 13.36 0.13
C THR A 30 -2.70 14.68 -0.66
N ARG A 31 -3.39 14.79 -1.81
CA ARG A 31 -3.51 16.06 -2.53
C ARG A 31 -4.75 16.88 -2.17
N ILE A 32 -5.58 16.37 -1.25
CA ILE A 32 -6.81 17.05 -0.82
C ILE A 32 -6.90 17.13 0.70
N ASP A 33 -7.62 18.12 1.19
CA ASP A 33 -8.13 18.12 2.55
C ASP A 33 -9.33 17.17 2.63
N PHE A 34 -9.44 16.39 3.69
CA PHE A 34 -10.59 15.51 3.91
C PHE A 34 -10.76 15.13 5.37
N THR A 35 -11.94 14.68 5.72
CA THR A 35 -12.26 14.09 7.01
C THR A 35 -12.85 12.71 6.78
N ILE A 36 -12.40 11.72 7.53
CA ILE A 36 -12.89 10.35 7.47
C ILE A 36 -13.57 10.01 8.82
N LYS A 37 -14.87 9.71 8.76
CA LYS A 37 -15.70 9.42 9.94
C LYS A 37 -15.46 7.99 10.44
N PRO A 38 -15.85 7.66 11.67
CA PRO A 38 -15.81 6.28 12.17
C PRO A 38 -16.49 5.31 11.23
N GLY A 39 -15.80 4.22 10.88
CA GLY A 39 -16.28 3.17 9.95
C GLY A 39 -16.31 3.56 8.47
N GLU A 40 -16.01 4.81 8.12
CA GLU A 40 -16.01 5.28 6.74
C GLU A 40 -14.76 4.81 6.00
N ARG A 41 -14.90 4.50 4.71
CA ARG A 41 -13.79 4.32 3.78
C ARG A 41 -13.84 5.38 2.70
N MET A 42 -12.66 5.76 2.21
CA MET A 42 -12.52 6.81 1.20
C MET A 42 -11.34 6.51 0.29
N SER A 43 -11.51 6.71 -1.01
CA SER A 43 -10.42 6.71 -1.97
C SER A 43 -9.79 8.10 -2.01
N VAL A 44 -8.54 8.20 -1.55
CA VAL A 44 -7.83 9.47 -1.40
C VAL A 44 -6.76 9.62 -2.47
N PRO A 45 -6.82 10.67 -3.30
CA PRO A 45 -5.86 10.88 -4.37
C PRO A 45 -4.52 11.39 -3.84
N THR A 46 -3.43 10.92 -4.45
CA THR A 46 -2.05 11.29 -4.07
C THR A 46 -1.42 12.36 -4.96
N GLY A 47 -2.02 12.64 -6.11
CA GLY A 47 -1.49 13.62 -7.07
C GLY A 47 -0.30 13.12 -7.89
N ILE A 48 -0.01 11.83 -7.89
CA ILE A 48 1.08 11.23 -8.67
C ILE A 48 0.64 10.00 -9.45
N SER A 49 1.30 9.78 -10.58
CA SER A 49 1.30 8.51 -11.31
C SER A 49 2.74 8.01 -11.42
N ILE A 50 2.93 6.70 -11.47
CA ILE A 50 4.25 6.08 -11.56
C ILE A 50 4.34 5.12 -12.75
N ALA A 51 5.55 4.89 -13.22
CA ALA A 51 5.88 3.81 -14.13
C ALA A 51 6.99 2.95 -13.53
N LEU A 52 6.64 1.73 -13.17
CA LEU A 52 7.58 0.75 -12.66
C LEU A 52 8.23 -0.01 -13.82
N PRO A 53 9.50 -0.41 -13.70
CA PRO A 53 10.08 -1.38 -14.63
C PRO A 53 9.41 -2.75 -14.46
N ASN A 54 9.39 -3.55 -15.55
CA ASN A 54 8.89 -4.93 -15.49
C ASN A 54 9.66 -5.74 -14.43
N GLY A 55 8.97 -6.66 -13.78
CA GLY A 55 9.53 -7.48 -12.70
C GLY A 55 9.52 -6.78 -11.33
N PHE A 56 8.84 -5.62 -11.22
CA PHE A 56 8.65 -4.91 -9.96
C PHE A 56 7.17 -4.68 -9.68
N VAL A 57 6.85 -4.54 -8.42
CA VAL A 57 5.55 -4.15 -7.89
C VAL A 57 5.75 -2.98 -6.93
N ALA A 58 4.80 -2.07 -6.88
CA ALA A 58 4.69 -1.12 -5.79
C ALA A 58 3.53 -1.52 -4.88
N LEU A 59 3.81 -1.65 -3.60
CA LEU A 59 2.81 -1.98 -2.58
C LEU A 59 2.51 -0.73 -1.76
N VAL A 60 1.25 -0.38 -1.66
CA VAL A 60 0.78 0.71 -0.81
C VAL A 60 0.40 0.15 0.54
N HIS A 61 1.11 0.58 1.58
CA HIS A 61 0.92 0.14 2.95
C HIS A 61 0.37 1.26 3.83
N PRO A 62 -0.40 0.94 4.89
CA PRO A 62 -0.74 1.90 5.93
C PRO A 62 0.50 2.39 6.66
N ARG A 63 0.34 3.49 7.40
CA ARG A 63 1.37 4.00 8.30
C ARG A 63 1.05 3.58 9.74
N SER A 64 2.03 2.99 10.41
CA SER A 64 1.89 2.48 11.78
C SER A 64 1.47 3.56 12.79
N GLY A 65 1.97 4.78 12.62
CA GLY A 65 1.59 5.90 13.49
C GLY A 65 0.12 6.29 13.38
N LEU A 66 -0.44 6.30 12.17
CA LEU A 66 -1.86 6.55 11.95
C LEU A 66 -2.72 5.38 12.46
N ALA A 67 -2.23 4.16 12.28
CA ALA A 67 -2.93 2.96 12.75
C ALA A 67 -3.08 2.96 14.29
N ILE A 68 -2.00 3.14 15.02
CA ILE A 68 -2.04 3.05 16.49
C ILE A 68 -2.70 4.27 17.14
N LYS A 69 -2.52 5.47 16.59
CA LYS A 69 -3.04 6.69 17.21
C LYS A 69 -4.50 6.99 16.83
N HIS A 70 -4.90 6.63 15.62
CA HIS A 70 -6.18 7.05 15.05
C HIS A 70 -7.02 5.92 14.48
N GLY A 71 -6.54 4.68 14.51
CA GLY A 71 -7.26 3.55 13.92
C GLY A 71 -7.38 3.63 12.40
N ILE A 72 -6.54 4.40 11.73
CA ILE A 72 -6.55 4.53 10.26
C ILE A 72 -5.77 3.37 9.64
N SER A 73 -6.40 2.70 8.70
CA SER A 73 -5.82 1.62 7.92
C SER A 73 -6.23 1.75 6.44
N MET A 74 -5.95 0.73 5.66
CA MET A 74 -6.41 0.62 4.27
C MET A 74 -7.29 -0.61 4.12
N VAL A 75 -8.33 -0.50 3.29
CA VAL A 75 -9.26 -1.61 3.03
C VAL A 75 -8.56 -2.76 2.28
N ASN A 76 -7.71 -2.42 1.31
CA ASN A 76 -6.98 -3.36 0.45
C ASN A 76 -5.48 -3.40 0.82
N THR A 77 -5.15 -3.58 2.07
CA THR A 77 -3.75 -3.61 2.47
C THR A 77 -3.11 -4.99 2.28
N PRO A 78 -1.97 -5.09 1.55
CA PRO A 78 -1.35 -4.01 0.77
C PRO A 78 -2.10 -3.75 -0.55
N GLY A 79 -2.20 -2.48 -0.94
CA GLY A 79 -2.66 -2.12 -2.27
C GLY A 79 -1.59 -2.48 -3.30
N THR A 80 -1.96 -3.23 -4.33
CA THR A 80 -1.01 -3.70 -5.36
C THR A 80 -1.05 -2.78 -6.57
N VAL A 81 0.09 -2.18 -6.91
CA VAL A 81 0.27 -1.35 -8.10
C VAL A 81 1.15 -2.10 -9.10
N ASP A 82 0.54 -2.52 -10.19
CA ASP A 82 1.20 -3.27 -11.26
C ASP A 82 2.17 -2.40 -12.05
N ALA A 83 3.20 -3.01 -12.63
CA ALA A 83 4.18 -2.30 -13.46
C ALA A 83 3.55 -1.58 -14.65
N GLY A 84 2.45 -2.11 -15.21
CA GLY A 84 1.71 -1.51 -16.32
C GLY A 84 0.70 -0.43 -15.96
N PHE A 85 0.43 -0.20 -14.66
CA PHE A 85 -0.52 0.84 -14.24
C PHE A 85 0.04 2.24 -14.47
N ARG A 86 -0.76 3.15 -15.03
CA ARG A 86 -0.38 4.54 -15.36
C ARG A 86 -1.33 5.59 -14.78
N GLY A 87 -2.39 5.16 -14.09
CA GLY A 87 -3.33 6.08 -13.46
C GLY A 87 -2.77 6.75 -12.21
N GLU A 88 -3.50 7.72 -11.69
CA GLU A 88 -3.18 8.34 -10.40
C GLU A 88 -3.24 7.30 -9.29
N LEU A 89 -2.23 7.29 -8.42
CA LEU A 89 -2.26 6.47 -7.22
C LEU A 89 -3.34 6.99 -6.27
N GLN A 90 -4.25 6.09 -5.90
CA GLN A 90 -5.30 6.34 -4.93
C GLN A 90 -5.04 5.46 -3.69
N VAL A 91 -5.28 6.00 -2.51
CA VAL A 91 -5.17 5.26 -1.25
C VAL A 91 -6.57 5.06 -0.67
N ILE A 92 -6.98 3.80 -0.53
CA ILE A 92 -8.31 3.48 0.02
C ILE A 92 -8.20 3.38 1.53
N LEU A 93 -8.39 4.50 2.23
CA LEU A 93 -8.35 4.57 3.68
C LEU A 93 -9.66 4.09 4.31
N ILE A 94 -9.55 3.57 5.52
CA ILE A 94 -10.67 3.25 6.41
C ILE A 94 -10.36 3.75 7.82
N ASN A 95 -11.38 4.30 8.50
CA ASN A 95 -11.29 4.66 9.90
C ASN A 95 -11.93 3.56 10.75
N HIS A 96 -11.10 2.81 11.47
CA HIS A 96 -11.54 1.75 12.39
C HIS A 96 -11.87 2.27 13.79
N ASP A 97 -11.63 3.56 14.08
CA ASP A 97 -12.06 4.12 15.36
C ASP A 97 -13.57 4.06 15.47
N LEU A 98 -14.10 3.86 16.69
CA LEU A 98 -15.52 3.68 16.91
C LEU A 98 -16.23 5.01 17.13
N THR A 99 -15.53 6.07 17.49
CA THR A 99 -16.13 7.34 17.93
C THR A 99 -15.54 8.57 17.26
N GLU A 100 -14.25 8.56 16.92
CA GLU A 100 -13.53 9.75 16.50
C GLU A 100 -13.35 9.83 14.97
N SER A 101 -13.73 10.98 14.41
CA SER A 101 -13.37 11.35 13.05
C SER A 101 -11.92 11.81 12.98
N VAL A 102 -11.25 11.60 11.85
CA VAL A 102 -9.87 12.03 11.62
C VAL A 102 -9.83 12.95 10.41
N SER A 103 -9.22 14.13 10.56
CA SER A 103 -9.07 15.12 9.49
C SER A 103 -7.64 15.20 9.01
N PHE A 104 -7.48 15.32 7.71
CA PHE A 104 -6.21 15.46 7.02
C PHE A 104 -6.20 16.73 6.18
N LYS A 105 -5.02 17.30 6.04
CA LYS A 105 -4.75 18.43 5.16
C LYS A 105 -3.91 17.99 3.98
N LYS A 106 -4.07 18.65 2.85
CA LYS A 106 -3.21 18.49 1.69
C LYS A 106 -1.74 18.50 2.10
N GLY A 107 -1.00 17.50 1.64
CA GLY A 107 0.41 17.30 2.02
C GLY A 107 0.63 16.38 3.22
N ASP A 108 -0.40 16.04 3.97
CA ASP A 108 -0.28 15.07 5.05
C ASP A 108 0.06 13.67 4.51
N ARG A 109 0.96 12.99 5.20
CA ARG A 109 1.37 11.62 4.87
C ARG A 109 0.30 10.64 5.31
N ILE A 110 -0.30 9.93 4.35
CA ILE A 110 -1.45 9.04 4.57
C ILE A 110 -1.14 7.56 4.39
N ALA A 111 -0.06 7.24 3.69
CA ALA A 111 0.35 5.87 3.37
C ALA A 111 1.86 5.84 3.10
N GLN A 112 2.38 4.66 2.76
CA GLN A 112 3.76 4.49 2.31
C GLN A 112 3.82 3.53 1.13
N LEU A 113 4.77 3.76 0.24
CA LEU A 113 4.98 3.00 -0.99
C LEU A 113 6.24 2.15 -0.87
N VAL A 114 6.09 0.84 -0.98
CA VAL A 114 7.18 -0.13 -0.94
C VAL A 114 7.41 -0.68 -2.34
N ILE A 115 8.63 -0.56 -2.86
CA ILE A 115 9.01 -1.08 -4.17
C ILE A 115 9.79 -2.37 -3.97
N GLN A 116 9.35 -3.45 -4.62
CA GLN A 116 10.06 -4.72 -4.54
C GLN A 116 9.99 -5.51 -5.86
N ARG A 117 10.87 -6.48 -6.00
CA ARG A 117 10.81 -7.44 -7.10
C ARG A 117 9.61 -8.35 -6.92
N VAL A 118 9.02 -8.77 -8.03
CA VAL A 118 7.91 -9.72 -8.03
C VAL A 118 8.17 -10.80 -9.06
N GLU A 119 7.97 -12.06 -8.65
CA GLU A 119 8.03 -13.20 -9.54
C GLU A 119 6.70 -13.40 -10.26
N ARG A 120 6.77 -13.79 -11.53
CA ARG A 120 5.60 -14.26 -12.27
C ARG A 120 5.66 -15.76 -12.36
N ALA A 121 4.64 -16.42 -11.83
CA ALA A 121 4.52 -17.86 -11.89
C ALA A 121 3.87 -18.32 -13.21
N GLU A 122 4.37 -19.43 -13.76
CA GLU A 122 3.64 -20.24 -14.71
C GLU A 122 2.90 -21.34 -13.92
N PHE A 123 1.57 -21.34 -14.00
CA PHE A 123 0.78 -22.34 -13.29
C PHE A 123 0.62 -23.58 -14.17
N ILE A 124 1.12 -24.72 -13.68
CA ILE A 124 1.06 -26.01 -14.36
C ILE A 124 0.12 -26.92 -13.58
N GLU A 125 -0.97 -27.33 -14.22
CA GLU A 125 -1.89 -28.30 -13.62
C GLU A 125 -1.24 -29.69 -13.57
N VAL A 126 -1.34 -30.31 -12.41
CA VAL A 126 -0.88 -31.69 -12.17
C VAL A 126 -1.97 -32.47 -11.47
N SER A 127 -1.97 -33.82 -11.61
CA SER A 127 -2.96 -34.66 -10.92
C SER A 127 -2.72 -34.73 -9.43
N ASP A 128 -1.43 -34.72 -9.00
CA ASP A 128 -1.01 -34.78 -7.61
C ASP A 128 0.15 -33.82 -7.34
N LEU A 129 0.18 -33.22 -6.16
CA LEU A 129 1.30 -32.39 -5.71
C LEU A 129 2.39 -33.28 -5.05
N PRO A 130 3.67 -32.88 -5.16
CA PRO A 130 4.73 -33.53 -4.39
C PRO A 130 4.43 -33.51 -2.90
N GLY A 131 4.78 -34.60 -2.18
CA GLY A 131 4.61 -34.66 -0.73
C GLY A 131 5.48 -33.65 0.02
N SER A 132 5.03 -33.28 1.22
CA SER A 132 5.79 -32.43 2.15
C SER A 132 5.57 -32.89 3.58
N GLU A 133 6.49 -32.56 4.49
CA GLU A 133 6.35 -32.89 5.92
C GLU A 133 5.09 -32.26 6.54
N ARG A 134 4.69 -31.08 6.09
CA ARG A 134 3.48 -30.38 6.57
C ARG A 134 2.19 -30.99 6.00
N SER A 135 2.25 -31.57 4.78
CA SER A 135 1.09 -32.13 4.07
C SER A 135 -0.08 -31.14 4.05
N THR A 136 -1.26 -31.55 4.50
CA THR A 136 -2.49 -30.74 4.52
C THR A 136 -2.64 -29.88 5.80
N GLY A 137 -1.66 -29.91 6.70
CA GLY A 137 -1.71 -29.16 7.96
C GLY A 137 -1.73 -27.63 7.75
N GLY A 138 -2.74 -26.98 8.28
CA GLY A 138 -2.93 -25.52 8.27
C GLY A 138 -3.53 -25.05 9.59
N PHE A 139 -3.79 -23.73 9.70
CA PHE A 139 -4.53 -23.11 10.80
C PHE A 139 -4.12 -23.59 12.21
N GLY A 140 -2.83 -23.53 12.55
CA GLY A 140 -2.32 -23.92 13.86
C GLY A 140 -2.00 -25.41 14.01
N SER A 141 -1.91 -26.18 12.93
CA SER A 141 -1.54 -27.61 12.95
C SER A 141 -0.16 -27.90 13.57
N THR A 142 0.69 -26.89 13.72
CA THR A 142 2.02 -26.99 14.34
C THR A 142 2.02 -26.69 15.85
N GLY A 143 0.86 -26.57 16.46
CA GLY A 143 0.68 -26.28 17.88
C GLY A 143 0.32 -24.81 18.16
N SER A 144 -0.30 -24.56 19.26
CA SER A 144 -0.61 -23.23 19.80
C SER A 144 0.54 -22.69 20.65
#